data_23de6407fbc19b625a72451878a9beb6
#
_entry.id   23de6407fbc19b625a72451878a9beb6
#
_cell.length_a   1.000
_cell.length_b   1.000
_cell.length_c   1.000
_cell.angle_alpha   90.00
_cell.angle_beta   90.00
_cell.angle_gamma   90.00
#
_symmetry.space_group_name_H-M   'P 1'
#
loop_
_entity.id
_entity.type
_entity.pdbx_description
1 polymer ?
#
loop_
_entity_poly.entity_id
_entity_poly.type
_entity_poly.pdbx_seq_one_letter_code
_entity_poly.pdbx_strand_id
1 'polypeptide(L)'
;KGTIPADVVDSRAFEGVPKDNFTLEVPEIVVEQYRAAPGWREFKRIAAHRELTCRPTMVKALNGKSERKLILDAEGEWEVESKPEWCTLSAMSGNKKTELTLTLESGTNYREGEIIFRLKDYDYTTSCRVYQYDFEYADDEVLVLQNHKVGQGINLIFLGDGYDAEDISRGDYLQVMNEQMERFFAIEPYRTYRDYFDVYTAIAVSPENGIGGVNTIRDTKFGTTFTNDVGLLGEYDEIFAYVMKIPSVNESNLSQSLIVITPNTTDYGGITQMWEDGSAIAFCPLSGDNYPYDARGIVQHEAGGHGFGKLGDEYIYYNSFIDDCLCLGTFKWGKALGWYENLSLTGKMHEVPWAHFIFDDRYSDVVDIYEGGFTHTRGVFRSEQNSCMNNNIQYHSAISREAIVKRIMLYAGETYSFDEFVKNDKRGSDNLSRSTRDMDFGTKARGNQYPPVIHKGRPSILK
;
A
#
# COMPACT_ATOMS: atom_id res chain seq x y z
N LYS A 1 3.87 8.85 -37.95
CA LYS A 1 3.19 9.98 -38.63
C LYS A 1 4.22 10.64 -39.52
N GLY A 2 4.09 10.50 -40.89
CA GLY A 2 5.05 11.06 -41.84
C GLY A 2 4.86 12.57 -41.97
N THR A 3 5.94 13.31 -41.88
CA THR A 3 5.99 14.76 -42.08
C THR A 3 6.07 15.18 -43.55
N ILE A 4 6.13 14.23 -44.46
CA ILE A 4 6.16 14.44 -45.93
C ILE A 4 5.24 13.42 -46.57
N PRO A 5 4.38 13.81 -47.54
CA PRO A 5 3.54 12.85 -48.25
C PRO A 5 4.43 11.80 -48.93
N ALA A 6 4.13 10.52 -48.69
CA ALA A 6 4.79 9.45 -49.39
C ALA A 6 4.43 9.49 -50.90
N ASP A 7 5.34 9.14 -51.80
CA ASP A 7 5.04 9.03 -53.19
C ASP A 7 4.08 7.87 -53.45
N VAL A 8 2.96 8.19 -54.08
CA VAL A 8 1.96 7.18 -54.53
C VAL A 8 2.34 6.71 -55.90
N VAL A 9 3.17 5.65 -55.97
CA VAL A 9 3.69 5.09 -57.23
C VAL A 9 2.74 4.16 -57.94
N ASP A 10 1.75 3.62 -57.23
CA ASP A 10 0.73 2.75 -57.83
C ASP A 10 -0.65 3.42 -57.78
N SER A 11 -1.30 3.63 -58.93
CA SER A 11 -2.61 4.23 -59.01
C SER A 11 -3.69 3.43 -58.26
N ARG A 12 -3.41 2.17 -57.91
CA ARG A 12 -4.30 1.29 -57.16
C ARG A 12 -4.10 1.37 -55.64
N ALA A 13 -3.14 2.17 -55.15
CA ALA A 13 -2.83 2.27 -53.72
C ALA A 13 -4.05 2.64 -52.84
N PHE A 14 -5.04 3.32 -53.44
CA PHE A 14 -6.29 3.69 -52.77
C PHE A 14 -7.52 3.12 -53.49
N GLU A 15 -7.35 2.00 -54.21
CA GLU A 15 -8.49 1.31 -54.88
C GLU A 15 -9.49 0.80 -53.82
N GLY A 16 -10.77 1.11 -54.00
CA GLY A 16 -11.84 0.75 -53.08
C GLY A 16 -12.02 1.71 -51.88
N VAL A 17 -11.13 2.69 -51.71
CA VAL A 17 -11.30 3.74 -50.67
C VAL A 17 -12.24 4.81 -51.20
N PRO A 18 -13.39 5.10 -50.54
CA PRO A 18 -14.33 6.13 -50.96
C PRO A 18 -13.80 7.53 -50.63
N LYS A 19 -12.87 8.02 -51.44
CA LYS A 19 -12.11 9.29 -51.27
C LYS A 19 -13.00 10.53 -51.16
N ASP A 20 -14.24 10.44 -51.58
CA ASP A 20 -15.21 11.53 -51.50
C ASP A 20 -15.84 11.67 -50.12
N ASN A 21 -15.91 10.58 -49.41
CA ASN A 21 -16.63 10.48 -48.12
C ASN A 21 -15.70 10.40 -46.91
N PHE A 22 -14.42 10.07 -47.11
CA PHE A 22 -13.45 10.03 -46.03
C PHE A 22 -12.67 11.34 -45.91
N THR A 23 -12.37 11.75 -44.71
CA THR A 23 -11.41 12.79 -44.41
C THR A 23 -10.03 12.19 -44.17
N LEU A 24 -9.06 12.58 -44.98
CA LEU A 24 -7.65 12.25 -44.73
C LEU A 24 -7.08 13.23 -43.68
N GLU A 25 -6.76 12.72 -42.54
CA GLU A 25 -6.16 13.52 -41.47
C GLU A 25 -4.64 13.41 -41.50
N VAL A 26 -3.96 14.55 -41.53
CA VAL A 26 -2.51 14.66 -41.57
C VAL A 26 -2.03 15.75 -40.59
N PRO A 27 -0.77 15.73 -40.16
CA PRO A 27 -0.25 16.81 -39.31
C PRO A 27 -0.50 18.19 -39.97
N GLU A 28 -0.93 19.19 -39.18
CA GLU A 28 -1.31 20.52 -39.67
C GLU A 28 -0.26 21.15 -40.60
N ILE A 29 1.01 21.05 -40.19
CA ILE A 29 2.17 21.60 -40.93
C ILE A 29 2.31 21.06 -42.36
N VAL A 30 1.70 19.93 -42.70
CA VAL A 30 1.83 19.26 -44.02
C VAL A 30 0.51 19.15 -44.79
N VAL A 31 -0.58 19.71 -44.30
CA VAL A 31 -1.91 19.66 -44.94
C VAL A 31 -1.83 20.11 -46.41
N GLU A 32 -1.22 21.28 -46.67
CA GLU A 32 -1.11 21.82 -48.02
C GLU A 32 -0.21 20.96 -48.90
N GLN A 33 0.80 20.30 -48.34
CA GLN A 33 1.66 19.39 -49.06
C GLN A 33 0.88 18.15 -49.52
N TYR A 34 0.01 17.60 -48.64
CA TYR A 34 -0.85 16.47 -49.02
C TYR A 34 -1.91 16.87 -50.04
N ARG A 35 -2.47 18.07 -49.95
CA ARG A 35 -3.41 18.62 -50.96
C ARG A 35 -2.76 18.77 -52.33
N ALA A 36 -1.47 19.00 -52.38
CA ALA A 36 -0.75 19.14 -53.64
C ALA A 36 -0.17 17.82 -54.16
N ALA A 37 0.04 16.83 -53.28
CA ALA A 37 0.76 15.59 -53.63
C ALA A 37 -0.07 14.68 -54.55
N PRO A 38 0.53 14.12 -55.63
CA PRO A 38 -0.15 13.16 -56.52
C PRO A 38 -0.67 11.94 -55.75
N GLY A 39 -1.86 11.50 -56.09
CA GLY A 39 -2.56 10.41 -55.40
C GLY A 39 -3.30 10.85 -54.14
N TRP A 40 -2.61 11.58 -53.25
CA TRP A 40 -3.22 12.12 -52.04
C TRP A 40 -4.28 13.20 -52.30
N ARG A 41 -4.05 14.08 -53.25
CA ARG A 41 -4.98 15.13 -53.69
C ARG A 41 -6.33 14.65 -54.17
N GLU A 42 -6.48 13.34 -54.40
CA GLU A 42 -7.71 12.72 -54.79
C GLU A 42 -8.74 12.63 -53.64
N PHE A 43 -8.29 12.74 -52.41
CA PHE A 43 -9.16 12.88 -51.25
C PHE A 43 -9.78 14.28 -51.24
N LYS A 44 -11.09 14.37 -51.30
CA LYS A 44 -11.81 15.66 -51.30
C LYS A 44 -11.67 16.42 -49.99
N ARG A 45 -11.45 15.68 -48.87
CA ARG A 45 -11.29 16.24 -47.54
C ARG A 45 -9.93 15.85 -47.02
N ILE A 46 -9.02 16.81 -46.96
CA ILE A 46 -7.72 16.70 -46.29
C ILE A 46 -7.69 17.75 -45.20
N ALA A 47 -7.67 17.32 -43.97
CA ALA A 47 -7.72 18.17 -42.77
C ALA A 47 -6.50 17.97 -41.88
N ALA A 48 -6.26 18.94 -41.03
CA ALA A 48 -5.30 18.78 -39.94
C ALA A 48 -5.81 17.73 -38.96
N HIS A 49 -4.95 16.80 -38.59
CA HIS A 49 -5.21 15.93 -37.45
C HIS A 49 -5.22 16.81 -36.18
N ARG A 50 -6.21 16.64 -35.35
CA ARG A 50 -6.34 17.33 -34.06
C ARG A 50 -6.49 16.27 -32.97
N GLU A 51 -5.88 16.52 -31.84
CA GLU A 51 -6.06 15.68 -30.67
C GLU A 51 -6.96 16.37 -29.64
N LEU A 52 -7.87 15.61 -29.09
CA LEU A 52 -8.69 15.97 -27.94
C LEU A 52 -8.76 14.75 -27.02
N THR A 53 -8.19 14.85 -25.85
CA THR A 53 -8.22 13.77 -24.86
C THR A 53 -8.58 14.29 -23.47
N CYS A 54 -9.33 13.49 -22.71
CA CYS A 54 -9.65 13.77 -21.32
C CYS A 54 -9.06 12.66 -20.43
N ARG A 55 -8.44 13.03 -19.33
CA ARG A 55 -7.92 12.10 -18.33
C ARG A 55 -8.30 12.56 -16.92
N PRO A 56 -8.73 11.63 -16.05
CA PRO A 56 -9.10 10.26 -16.36
C PRO A 56 -10.34 10.20 -17.28
N THR A 57 -10.52 9.08 -17.97
CA THR A 57 -11.71 8.82 -18.78
C THR A 57 -12.91 8.34 -17.95
N MET A 58 -12.68 8.09 -16.67
CA MET A 58 -13.68 7.62 -15.72
C MET A 58 -13.38 8.22 -14.34
N VAL A 59 -14.41 8.67 -13.64
CA VAL A 59 -14.38 9.13 -12.26
C VAL A 59 -15.39 8.35 -11.46
N LYS A 60 -14.96 7.76 -10.34
CA LYS A 60 -15.81 7.09 -9.35
C LYS A 60 -15.76 7.83 -8.03
N ALA A 61 -16.90 8.10 -7.41
CA ALA A 61 -17.01 8.79 -6.13
C ALA A 61 -18.13 8.20 -5.29
N LEU A 62 -18.06 8.41 -3.98
CA LEU A 62 -19.19 8.16 -3.07
C LEU A 62 -20.21 9.30 -3.17
N ASN A 63 -21.37 9.10 -2.55
CA ASN A 63 -22.53 9.99 -2.64
C ASN A 63 -22.35 11.37 -1.95
N GLY A 64 -21.28 11.59 -1.21
CA GLY A 64 -20.91 12.90 -0.66
C GLY A 64 -20.44 13.89 -1.74
N LYS A 65 -20.43 15.19 -1.38
CA LYS A 65 -19.81 16.20 -2.23
C LYS A 65 -18.31 15.94 -2.32
N SER A 66 -17.77 15.92 -3.54
CA SER A 66 -16.37 15.64 -3.78
C SER A 66 -15.82 16.40 -4.98
N GLU A 67 -14.49 16.56 -5.03
CA GLU A 67 -13.79 17.20 -6.13
C GLU A 67 -12.77 16.22 -6.75
N ARG A 68 -12.64 16.28 -8.06
CA ARG A 68 -11.67 15.48 -8.83
C ARG A 68 -11.03 16.36 -9.90
N LYS A 69 -9.80 16.04 -10.25
CA LYS A 69 -9.07 16.72 -11.32
C LYS A 69 -9.29 16.02 -12.65
N LEU A 70 -9.58 16.79 -13.70
CA LEU A 70 -9.56 16.34 -15.08
C LEU A 70 -8.48 17.11 -15.83
N ILE A 71 -7.74 16.41 -16.67
CA ILE A 71 -6.78 17.04 -17.59
C ILE A 71 -7.34 16.88 -18.99
N LEU A 72 -7.73 17.98 -19.58
CA LEU A 72 -8.14 18.04 -20.98
C LEU A 72 -6.94 18.52 -21.82
N ASP A 73 -6.49 17.68 -22.74
CA ASP A 73 -5.44 18.03 -23.70
C ASP A 73 -6.07 18.21 -25.08
N ALA A 74 -6.01 19.45 -25.60
CA ALA A 74 -6.72 19.86 -26.79
C ALA A 74 -5.80 20.62 -27.77
N GLU A 75 -5.80 20.24 -29.02
CA GLU A 75 -5.13 21.00 -30.09
C GLU A 75 -6.08 22.00 -30.75
N GLY A 76 -6.65 22.90 -29.95
CA GLY A 76 -7.57 23.96 -30.40
C GLY A 76 -8.50 24.44 -29.31
N GLU A 77 -9.44 25.31 -29.70
CA GLU A 77 -10.52 25.73 -28.79
C GLU A 77 -11.48 24.57 -28.54
N TRP A 78 -11.84 24.39 -27.29
CA TRP A 78 -12.76 23.34 -26.86
C TRP A 78 -13.90 23.93 -26.03
N GLU A 79 -15.01 23.20 -25.95
CA GLU A 79 -16.16 23.50 -25.11
C GLU A 79 -16.75 22.23 -24.51
N VAL A 80 -17.49 22.38 -23.42
CA VAL A 80 -18.30 21.31 -22.84
C VAL A 80 -19.59 21.20 -23.66
N GLU A 81 -19.76 20.09 -24.37
CA GLU A 81 -20.95 19.83 -25.16
C GLU A 81 -22.13 19.42 -24.28
N SER A 82 -21.88 18.55 -23.32
CA SER A 82 -22.89 18.11 -22.35
C SER A 82 -22.24 17.65 -21.03
N LYS A 83 -23.00 17.73 -19.96
CA LYS A 83 -22.65 17.19 -18.65
C LYS A 83 -23.89 16.93 -17.81
N PRO A 84 -23.82 16.04 -16.79
CA PRO A 84 -24.89 15.90 -15.82
C PRO A 84 -25.09 17.20 -15.02
N GLU A 85 -26.32 17.46 -14.56
CA GLU A 85 -26.63 18.66 -13.76
C GLU A 85 -25.88 18.68 -12.43
N TRP A 86 -25.64 17.52 -11.85
CA TRP A 86 -24.92 17.34 -10.58
C TRP A 86 -23.39 17.39 -10.72
N CYS A 87 -22.88 17.62 -11.92
CA CYS A 87 -21.47 17.85 -12.20
C CYS A 87 -21.22 19.34 -12.51
N THR A 88 -20.25 19.94 -11.81
CA THR A 88 -19.80 21.31 -12.09
C THR A 88 -18.33 21.27 -12.47
N LEU A 89 -17.96 22.02 -13.50
CA LEU A 89 -16.58 22.16 -13.97
C LEU A 89 -16.07 23.56 -13.71
N SER A 90 -14.79 23.72 -13.40
CA SER A 90 -14.14 25.01 -13.17
C SER A 90 -14.11 25.90 -14.43
N ALA A 91 -14.26 25.32 -15.63
CA ALA A 91 -14.44 26.04 -16.90
C ALA A 91 -15.30 25.24 -17.86
N MET A 92 -16.10 25.92 -18.69
CA MET A 92 -16.97 25.33 -19.70
C MET A 92 -16.39 25.39 -21.12
N SER A 93 -15.28 26.09 -21.29
CA SER A 93 -14.54 26.19 -22.56
C SER A 93 -13.10 26.65 -22.28
N GLY A 94 -12.24 26.45 -23.26
CA GLY A 94 -10.85 26.89 -23.19
C GLY A 94 -10.10 26.64 -24.49
N ASN A 95 -8.80 26.74 -24.43
CA ASN A 95 -7.92 26.40 -25.54
C ASN A 95 -6.70 25.64 -25.00
N LYS A 96 -6.17 24.73 -25.78
CA LYS A 96 -4.99 23.91 -25.42
C LYS A 96 -5.22 23.04 -24.17
N LYS A 97 -4.11 22.56 -23.58
CA LYS A 97 -4.14 21.75 -22.36
C LYS A 97 -4.65 22.57 -21.17
N THR A 98 -5.67 22.02 -20.48
CA THR A 98 -6.33 22.68 -19.35
C THR A 98 -6.54 21.67 -18.22
N GLU A 99 -6.16 22.02 -17.01
CA GLU A 99 -6.57 21.31 -15.79
C GLU A 99 -7.92 21.85 -15.33
N LEU A 100 -8.90 20.98 -15.17
CA LEU A 100 -10.25 21.28 -14.71
C LEU A 100 -10.49 20.66 -13.35
N THR A 101 -11.16 21.39 -12.46
CA THR A 101 -11.76 20.83 -11.26
C THR A 101 -13.18 20.41 -11.58
N LEU A 102 -13.47 19.11 -11.43
CA LEU A 102 -14.81 18.54 -11.47
C LEU A 102 -15.33 18.45 -10.04
N THR A 103 -16.40 19.20 -9.74
CA THR A 103 -17.13 19.11 -8.48
C THR A 103 -18.38 18.24 -8.69
N LEU A 104 -18.53 17.22 -7.87
CA LEU A 104 -19.71 16.35 -7.79
C LEU A 104 -20.56 16.78 -6.61
N GLU A 105 -21.80 17.17 -6.84
CA GLU A 105 -22.74 17.50 -5.77
C GLU A 105 -23.23 16.23 -5.07
N SER A 106 -23.57 16.34 -3.77
CA SER A 106 -24.09 15.22 -2.99
C SER A 106 -25.32 14.58 -3.63
N GLY A 107 -25.42 13.28 -3.52
CA GLY A 107 -26.59 12.49 -3.98
C GLY A 107 -27.05 11.53 -2.90
N THR A 108 -28.22 10.92 -3.06
CA THR A 108 -28.80 9.96 -2.11
C THR A 108 -28.94 8.55 -2.69
N ASN A 109 -28.62 8.39 -3.96
CA ASN A 109 -28.73 7.11 -4.67
C ASN A 109 -27.58 6.98 -5.67
N TYR A 110 -27.32 5.76 -6.13
CA TYR A 110 -26.45 5.54 -7.28
C TYR A 110 -26.90 6.36 -8.47
N ARG A 111 -25.94 7.00 -9.12
CA ARG A 111 -26.15 7.70 -10.39
C ARG A 111 -24.90 7.68 -11.25
N GLU A 112 -25.12 7.74 -12.54
CA GLU A 112 -24.06 7.79 -13.54
C GLU A 112 -24.35 8.85 -14.60
N GLY A 113 -23.31 9.28 -15.30
CA GLY A 113 -23.42 10.23 -16.39
C GLY A 113 -22.13 10.38 -17.15
N GLU A 114 -22.16 11.19 -18.16
CA GLU A 114 -21.03 11.42 -19.04
C GLU A 114 -20.84 12.91 -19.28
N ILE A 115 -19.60 13.37 -19.16
CA ILE A 115 -19.18 14.74 -19.53
C ILE A 115 -18.55 14.63 -20.90
N ILE A 116 -19.11 15.33 -21.89
CA ILE A 116 -18.63 15.34 -23.26
C ILE A 116 -17.97 16.68 -23.55
N PHE A 117 -16.74 16.61 -24.04
CA PHE A 117 -15.96 17.76 -24.51
C PHE A 117 -15.87 17.69 -26.04
N ARG A 118 -15.90 18.83 -26.70
CA ARG A 118 -15.83 18.98 -28.15
C ARG A 118 -14.80 20.01 -28.56
N LEU A 119 -14.07 19.77 -29.62
CA LEU A 119 -13.30 20.82 -30.31
C LEU A 119 -14.25 21.70 -31.13
N LYS A 120 -14.17 23.01 -30.93
CA LYS A 120 -14.91 23.97 -31.78
C LYS A 120 -14.46 23.82 -33.23
N ASP A 121 -15.39 23.95 -34.13
CA ASP A 121 -15.17 23.90 -35.60
C ASP A 121 -14.68 22.52 -36.11
N TYR A 122 -14.65 21.51 -35.25
CA TYR A 122 -14.28 20.13 -35.62
C TYR A 122 -15.28 19.13 -35.04
N ASP A 123 -15.38 17.98 -35.70
CA ASP A 123 -16.22 16.88 -35.24
C ASP A 123 -15.44 15.89 -34.34
N TYR A 124 -14.70 16.45 -33.40
CA TYR A 124 -13.91 15.67 -32.42
C TYR A 124 -14.50 15.86 -31.05
N THR A 125 -14.81 14.73 -30.42
CA THR A 125 -15.28 14.68 -29.03
C THR A 125 -14.44 13.72 -28.22
N THR A 126 -14.36 13.99 -26.91
CA THR A 126 -13.85 13.06 -25.89
C THR A 126 -14.78 13.13 -24.70
N SER A 127 -14.75 12.08 -23.86
CA SER A 127 -15.64 12.06 -22.72
C SER A 127 -14.96 11.56 -21.44
N CYS A 128 -15.57 11.91 -20.32
CA CYS A 128 -15.30 11.33 -19.01
C CYS A 128 -16.60 10.79 -18.43
N ARG A 129 -16.65 9.49 -18.14
CA ARG A 129 -17.78 8.88 -17.43
C ARG A 129 -17.66 9.16 -15.95
N VAL A 130 -18.78 9.47 -15.31
CA VAL A 130 -18.83 9.78 -13.89
C VAL A 130 -19.83 8.88 -13.20
N TYR A 131 -19.39 8.23 -12.13
CA TYR A 131 -20.19 7.33 -11.32
C TYR A 131 -20.18 7.84 -9.88
N GLN A 132 -21.36 7.91 -9.28
CA GLN A 132 -21.49 8.23 -7.86
C GLN A 132 -22.30 7.12 -7.16
N TYR A 133 -21.63 6.47 -6.21
CA TYR A 133 -22.15 5.32 -5.48
C TYR A 133 -22.76 5.74 -4.17
N ASP A 134 -23.92 5.14 -3.83
CA ASP A 134 -24.55 5.30 -2.55
C ASP A 134 -23.81 4.47 -1.49
N PHE A 135 -23.44 5.11 -0.38
CA PHE A 135 -22.80 4.46 0.75
C PHE A 135 -23.09 5.24 2.05
N GLU A 136 -23.11 4.54 3.17
CA GLU A 136 -23.50 5.14 4.46
C GLU A 136 -22.45 6.08 5.05
N TYR A 137 -21.16 5.92 4.65
CA TYR A 137 -20.03 6.72 5.14
C TYR A 137 -19.48 7.60 4.04
N ALA A 138 -18.96 8.76 4.42
CA ALA A 138 -18.29 9.68 3.51
C ALA A 138 -16.83 9.27 3.25
N ASP A 139 -16.24 9.76 2.14
CA ASP A 139 -14.78 9.72 1.98
C ASP A 139 -14.11 10.48 3.13
N ASP A 140 -13.02 9.96 3.66
CA ASP A 140 -12.27 10.46 4.82
C ASP A 140 -12.99 10.25 6.19
N GLU A 141 -14.16 9.63 6.24
CA GLU A 141 -14.84 9.36 7.52
C GLU A 141 -14.10 8.32 8.34
N VAL A 142 -13.83 8.65 9.61
CA VAL A 142 -13.12 7.79 10.55
C VAL A 142 -14.10 6.89 11.30
N LEU A 143 -13.81 5.60 11.30
CA LEU A 143 -14.62 4.58 11.96
C LEU A 143 -13.82 3.89 13.07
N VAL A 144 -14.47 3.63 14.20
CA VAL A 144 -13.91 2.86 15.31
C VAL A 144 -14.27 1.39 15.12
N LEU A 145 -13.27 0.53 14.90
CA LEU A 145 -13.47 -0.92 14.81
C LEU A 145 -13.45 -1.59 16.19
N GLN A 146 -12.66 -1.04 17.12
CA GLN A 146 -12.56 -1.52 18.50
C GLN A 146 -12.14 -0.39 19.43
N ASN A 147 -12.70 -0.37 20.64
CA ASN A 147 -12.21 0.46 21.74
C ASN A 147 -11.41 -0.40 22.74
N HIS A 148 -10.36 0.15 23.31
CA HIS A 148 -9.63 -0.47 24.41
C HIS A 148 -10.53 -0.63 25.63
N LYS A 149 -10.16 -1.55 26.53
CA LYS A 149 -10.83 -1.77 27.83
C LYS A 149 -9.85 -1.64 28.99
N VAL A 150 -8.55 -1.66 28.71
CA VAL A 150 -7.48 -1.63 29.70
C VAL A 150 -6.41 -0.62 29.28
N GLY A 151 -5.81 0.08 30.22
CA GLY A 151 -4.75 1.05 30.00
C GLY A 151 -5.25 2.35 29.36
N GLN A 152 -4.35 3.04 28.62
CA GLN A 152 -4.63 4.33 28.00
C GLN A 152 -5.11 4.23 26.53
N GLY A 153 -5.19 3.01 26.00
CA GLY A 153 -5.47 2.78 24.58
C GLY A 153 -4.22 2.95 23.70
N ILE A 154 -3.95 1.97 22.85
CA ILE A 154 -2.85 1.99 21.87
C ILE A 154 -3.49 2.05 20.49
N ASN A 155 -3.18 3.08 19.70
CA ASN A 155 -3.77 3.27 18.40
C ASN A 155 -3.22 2.26 17.38
N LEU A 156 -4.11 1.49 16.79
CA LEU A 156 -3.86 0.59 15.67
C LEU A 156 -4.77 1.01 14.51
N ILE A 157 -4.19 1.38 13.38
CA ILE A 157 -4.90 2.01 12.28
C ILE A 157 -4.77 1.16 11.04
N PHE A 158 -5.89 0.64 10.51
CA PHE A 158 -5.95 -0.09 9.25
C PHE A 158 -6.52 0.81 8.16
N LEU A 159 -5.78 0.99 7.09
CA LEU A 159 -6.19 1.76 5.92
C LEU A 159 -6.00 0.94 4.66
N GLY A 160 -6.97 0.97 3.77
CA GLY A 160 -6.85 0.37 2.44
C GLY A 160 -6.34 1.36 1.41
N ASP A 161 -5.57 0.90 0.44
CA ASP A 161 -5.20 1.69 -0.74
C ASP A 161 -5.52 0.94 -2.03
N GLY A 162 -5.92 1.66 -3.08
CA GLY A 162 -6.38 1.04 -4.33
C GLY A 162 -7.82 0.52 -4.28
N TYR A 163 -8.63 0.93 -3.31
CA TYR A 163 -10.07 0.68 -3.27
C TYR A 163 -10.82 1.88 -3.82
N ASP A 164 -11.51 1.72 -4.94
CA ASP A 164 -12.32 2.80 -5.51
C ASP A 164 -13.71 2.88 -4.83
N ALA A 165 -14.52 3.87 -5.24
CA ALA A 165 -15.82 4.07 -4.64
C ALA A 165 -16.78 2.89 -4.87
N GLU A 166 -16.59 2.11 -5.93
CA GLU A 166 -17.39 0.92 -6.19
C GLU A 166 -17.07 -0.20 -5.20
N ASP A 167 -15.78 -0.49 -4.95
CA ASP A 167 -15.36 -1.49 -3.96
C ASP A 167 -15.85 -1.12 -2.55
N ILE A 168 -15.75 0.17 -2.21
CA ILE A 168 -16.19 0.67 -0.91
C ILE A 168 -17.70 0.53 -0.78
N SER A 169 -18.47 0.91 -1.80
CA SER A 169 -19.93 0.83 -1.77
C SER A 169 -20.47 -0.61 -1.69
N ARG A 170 -19.71 -1.59 -2.17
CA ARG A 170 -20.04 -3.02 -1.99
C ARG A 170 -19.74 -3.55 -0.59
N GLY A 171 -19.05 -2.77 0.24
CA GLY A 171 -18.61 -3.19 1.57
C GLY A 171 -17.28 -3.94 1.59
N ASP A 172 -16.63 -4.16 0.45
CA ASP A 172 -15.37 -4.91 0.33
C ASP A 172 -14.26 -4.28 1.19
N TYR A 173 -14.18 -2.95 1.19
CA TYR A 173 -13.21 -2.20 1.99
C TYR A 173 -13.33 -2.49 3.49
N LEU A 174 -14.51 -2.29 4.06
CA LEU A 174 -14.73 -2.49 5.50
C LEU A 174 -14.59 -3.96 5.91
N GLN A 175 -15.02 -4.88 5.05
CA GLN A 175 -14.79 -6.30 5.29
C GLN A 175 -13.29 -6.59 5.40
N VAL A 176 -12.48 -6.11 4.47
CA VAL A 176 -11.03 -6.32 4.46
C VAL A 176 -10.36 -5.69 5.68
N MET A 177 -10.72 -4.45 6.07
CA MET A 177 -10.14 -3.81 7.26
C MET A 177 -10.42 -4.62 8.53
N ASN A 178 -11.66 -5.12 8.70
CA ASN A 178 -12.00 -6.00 9.81
C ASN A 178 -11.25 -7.33 9.77
N GLU A 179 -11.12 -7.95 8.60
CA GLU A 179 -10.36 -9.20 8.46
C GLU A 179 -8.87 -9.01 8.79
N GLN A 180 -8.24 -7.91 8.37
CA GLN A 180 -6.86 -7.61 8.71
C GLN A 180 -6.67 -7.36 10.21
N MET A 181 -7.61 -6.67 10.84
CA MET A 181 -7.63 -6.54 12.31
C MET A 181 -7.69 -7.92 13.00
N GLU A 182 -8.60 -8.80 12.58
CA GLU A 182 -8.70 -10.14 13.17
C GLU A 182 -7.45 -11.00 12.90
N ARG A 183 -6.83 -10.88 11.72
CA ARG A 183 -5.57 -11.56 11.39
C ARG A 183 -4.42 -11.06 12.29
N PHE A 184 -4.35 -9.76 12.55
CA PHE A 184 -3.36 -9.17 13.46
C PHE A 184 -3.50 -9.73 14.88
N PHE A 185 -4.72 -9.76 15.42
CA PHE A 185 -4.98 -10.28 16.76
C PHE A 185 -4.99 -11.82 16.86
N ALA A 186 -4.87 -12.54 15.75
CA ALA A 186 -4.89 -14.00 15.78
C ALA A 186 -3.62 -14.64 16.36
N ILE A 187 -2.51 -13.90 16.44
CA ILE A 187 -1.22 -14.39 17.00
C ILE A 187 -1.02 -13.92 18.45
N GLU A 188 -0.35 -14.73 19.28
CA GLU A 188 0.09 -14.31 20.61
C GLU A 188 1.40 -13.48 20.51
N PRO A 189 1.53 -12.42 21.34
CA PRO A 189 0.70 -12.06 22.49
C PRO A 189 -0.47 -11.13 22.18
N TYR A 190 -0.63 -10.67 20.94
CA TYR A 190 -1.68 -9.72 20.56
C TYR A 190 -3.09 -10.19 20.90
N ARG A 191 -3.35 -11.51 20.77
CA ARG A 191 -4.65 -12.10 21.17
C ARG A 191 -4.95 -11.90 22.64
N THR A 192 -3.97 -12.22 23.50
CA THR A 192 -4.12 -12.08 24.97
C THR A 192 -4.22 -10.64 25.41
N TYR A 193 -3.50 -9.72 24.75
CA TYR A 193 -3.44 -8.31 25.10
C TYR A 193 -4.32 -7.41 24.21
N ARG A 194 -5.29 -7.99 23.50
CA ARG A 194 -6.16 -7.27 22.55
C ARG A 194 -6.87 -6.08 23.19
N ASP A 195 -7.31 -6.22 24.43
CA ASP A 195 -8.08 -5.20 25.14
C ASP A 195 -7.30 -3.90 25.47
N TYR A 196 -6.00 -3.85 25.15
CA TYR A 196 -5.18 -2.64 25.26
C TYR A 196 -5.24 -1.72 24.03
N PHE A 197 -5.87 -2.15 22.94
CA PHE A 197 -5.85 -1.45 21.66
C PHE A 197 -7.15 -0.76 21.32
N ASP A 198 -7.02 0.50 20.86
CA ASP A 198 -8.03 1.18 20.05
C ASP A 198 -7.75 0.92 18.58
N VAL A 199 -8.74 0.45 17.84
CA VAL A 199 -8.57 0.14 16.42
C VAL A 199 -9.46 1.02 15.58
N TYR A 200 -8.86 1.66 14.59
CA TYR A 200 -9.50 2.59 13.68
C TYR A 200 -9.33 2.16 12.23
N THR A 201 -10.27 2.58 11.40
CA THR A 201 -10.12 2.71 9.96
C THR A 201 -10.67 4.06 9.53
N ALA A 202 -10.38 4.46 8.31
CA ALA A 202 -11.05 5.60 7.69
C ALA A 202 -11.36 5.25 6.24
N ILE A 203 -12.49 5.73 5.73
CA ILE A 203 -12.91 5.48 4.34
C ILE A 203 -11.95 6.21 3.40
N ALA A 204 -11.06 5.48 2.75
CA ALA A 204 -10.02 6.01 1.87
C ALA A 204 -10.33 5.67 0.41
N VAL A 205 -11.07 6.55 -0.26
CA VAL A 205 -11.46 6.35 -1.67
C VAL A 205 -10.27 6.62 -2.58
N SER A 206 -9.78 5.60 -3.26
CA SER A 206 -8.79 5.74 -4.32
C SER A 206 -9.45 6.13 -5.65
N PRO A 207 -8.83 7.01 -6.44
CA PRO A 207 -9.32 7.34 -7.79
C PRO A 207 -9.40 6.11 -8.71
N GLU A 208 -8.43 5.18 -8.60
CA GLU A 208 -8.36 3.96 -9.39
C GLU A 208 -8.34 2.72 -8.50
N ASN A 209 -8.89 1.61 -9.02
CA ASN A 209 -8.88 0.29 -8.39
C ASN A 209 -7.51 -0.39 -8.58
N GLY A 210 -7.05 -1.10 -7.53
CA GLY A 210 -5.76 -1.77 -7.50
C GLY A 210 -4.61 -0.81 -7.25
N ILE A 211 -3.38 -1.33 -7.21
CA ILE A 211 -2.18 -0.56 -6.93
C ILE A 211 -1.21 -0.55 -8.11
N GLY A 212 -0.21 0.35 -8.04
CA GLY A 212 0.85 0.44 -9.02
C GLY A 212 1.85 -0.72 -8.95
N GLY A 213 2.70 -0.82 -9.96
CA GLY A 213 3.79 -1.79 -10.04
C GLY A 213 4.80 -1.38 -11.11
N VAL A 214 5.80 -2.22 -11.37
CA VAL A 214 6.94 -1.91 -12.25
C VAL A 214 6.55 -1.32 -13.61
N ASN A 215 5.45 -1.80 -14.19
CA ASN A 215 4.98 -1.39 -15.52
C ASN A 215 3.58 -0.76 -15.47
N THR A 216 3.04 -0.51 -14.30
CA THR A 216 1.68 -0.03 -14.12
C THR A 216 1.69 1.14 -13.14
N ILE A 217 1.21 2.29 -13.59
CA ILE A 217 0.98 3.44 -12.73
C ILE A 217 -0.51 3.45 -12.39
N ARG A 218 -0.82 3.59 -11.10
CA ARG A 218 -2.19 3.75 -10.59
C ARG A 218 -2.26 5.00 -9.73
N ASP A 219 -3.32 5.76 -9.93
CA ASP A 219 -3.66 6.88 -9.06
C ASP A 219 -4.47 6.35 -7.88
N THR A 220 -3.82 6.24 -6.72
CA THR A 220 -4.44 5.72 -5.51
C THR A 220 -4.32 6.72 -4.37
N LYS A 221 -5.09 6.53 -3.29
CA LYS A 221 -5.15 7.47 -2.16
C LYS A 221 -3.79 7.73 -1.52
N PHE A 222 -2.95 6.70 -1.44
CA PHE A 222 -1.65 6.73 -0.78
C PHE A 222 -0.48 6.40 -1.71
N GLY A 223 -0.72 6.35 -3.03
CA GLY A 223 0.32 6.11 -4.03
C GLY A 223 1.02 4.75 -3.89
N THR A 224 0.34 3.75 -3.33
CA THR A 224 0.98 2.44 -3.09
C THR A 224 1.35 1.77 -4.42
N THR A 225 2.58 1.29 -4.48
CA THR A 225 3.12 0.62 -5.67
C THR A 225 4.12 -0.48 -5.29
N PHE A 226 4.13 -1.58 -6.05
CA PHE A 226 5.20 -2.56 -5.97
C PHE A 226 6.49 -2.02 -6.56
N THR A 227 7.61 -2.32 -5.91
CA THR A 227 8.95 -2.19 -6.48
C THR A 227 9.24 -3.37 -7.43
N ASN A 228 10.48 -3.49 -7.91
CA ASN A 228 10.89 -4.57 -8.82
C ASN A 228 10.76 -5.99 -8.21
N ASP A 229 10.59 -6.06 -6.88
CA ASP A 229 10.46 -7.32 -6.13
C ASP A 229 9.14 -7.33 -5.34
N VAL A 230 9.15 -7.86 -4.13
CA VAL A 230 8.00 -7.96 -3.21
C VAL A 230 7.84 -6.75 -2.28
N GLY A 231 8.75 -5.77 -2.38
CA GLY A 231 8.69 -4.53 -1.59
C GLY A 231 7.60 -3.59 -2.10
N LEU A 232 7.08 -2.78 -1.19
CA LEU A 232 6.05 -1.79 -1.47
C LEU A 232 6.52 -0.40 -1.03
N LEU A 233 6.13 0.60 -1.78
CA LEU A 233 6.32 2.01 -1.47
C LEU A 233 4.97 2.72 -1.45
N GLY A 234 4.91 3.89 -0.83
CA GLY A 234 3.74 4.77 -0.83
C GLY A 234 4.17 6.20 -0.51
N GLU A 235 3.24 7.13 -0.59
CA GLU A 235 3.42 8.53 -0.24
C GLU A 235 3.32 8.69 1.29
N TYR A 236 4.43 8.48 2.00
CA TYR A 236 4.46 8.39 3.47
C TYR A 236 3.92 9.63 4.15
N ASP A 237 4.22 10.82 3.63
CA ASP A 237 3.74 12.08 4.20
C ASP A 237 2.22 12.21 4.09
N GLU A 238 1.64 11.77 2.98
CA GLU A 238 0.18 11.71 2.80
C GLU A 238 -0.46 10.71 3.78
N ILE A 239 0.16 9.54 3.98
CA ILE A 239 -0.31 8.54 4.94
C ILE A 239 -0.31 9.13 6.36
N PHE A 240 0.80 9.75 6.79
CA PHE A 240 0.87 10.36 8.11
C PHE A 240 -0.12 11.51 8.27
N ALA A 241 -0.22 12.39 7.27
CA ALA A 241 -1.19 13.50 7.29
C ALA A 241 -2.63 12.98 7.36
N TYR A 242 -2.92 11.87 6.70
CA TYR A 242 -4.22 11.23 6.74
C TYR A 242 -4.56 10.64 8.11
N VAL A 243 -3.61 9.95 8.72
CA VAL A 243 -3.76 9.35 10.05
C VAL A 243 -3.96 10.41 11.14
N MET A 244 -3.37 11.58 10.98
CA MET A 244 -3.59 12.72 11.91
C MET A 244 -5.02 13.26 11.91
N LYS A 245 -5.89 12.83 10.98
CA LYS A 245 -7.35 13.12 11.03
C LYS A 245 -8.08 12.27 12.07
N ILE A 246 -7.47 11.17 12.56
CA ILE A 246 -8.05 10.31 13.60
C ILE A 246 -7.99 11.04 14.92
N PRO A 247 -9.13 11.26 15.62
CA PRO A 247 -9.18 12.13 16.80
C PRO A 247 -8.26 11.75 17.96
N SER A 248 -7.94 10.45 18.10
CA SER A 248 -7.03 9.96 19.15
C SER A 248 -5.55 10.08 18.80
N VAL A 249 -5.21 10.37 17.53
CA VAL A 249 -3.83 10.45 17.05
C VAL A 249 -3.36 11.90 17.03
N ASN A 250 -2.16 12.14 17.54
CA ASN A 250 -1.52 13.45 17.56
C ASN A 250 0.01 13.30 17.51
N GLU A 251 0.73 14.40 17.39
CA GLU A 251 2.20 14.40 17.31
C GLU A 251 2.92 13.70 18.49
N SER A 252 2.30 13.69 19.67
CA SER A 252 2.92 13.10 20.87
C SER A 252 2.79 11.59 20.95
N ASN A 253 1.79 11.00 20.28
CA ASN A 253 1.53 9.56 20.32
C ASN A 253 1.62 8.85 18.96
N LEU A 254 1.92 9.59 17.88
CA LEU A 254 2.10 9.00 16.55
C LEU A 254 3.16 7.90 16.53
N SER A 255 4.28 8.11 17.27
CA SER A 255 5.37 7.14 17.39
C SER A 255 5.00 5.88 18.20
N GLN A 256 3.88 5.91 18.92
CA GLN A 256 3.32 4.78 19.65
C GLN A 256 2.13 4.14 18.91
N SER A 257 1.73 4.73 17.79
CA SER A 257 0.65 4.24 16.94
C SER A 257 1.21 3.33 15.85
N LEU A 258 0.48 2.28 15.48
CA LEU A 258 0.84 1.43 14.35
C LEU A 258 -0.10 1.70 13.18
N ILE A 259 0.46 2.00 12.02
CA ILE A 259 -0.27 2.21 10.76
C ILE A 259 -0.06 0.98 9.88
N VAL A 260 -1.17 0.40 9.41
CA VAL A 260 -1.18 -0.74 8.51
C VAL A 260 -1.89 -0.32 7.23
N ILE A 261 -1.15 -0.29 6.13
CA ILE A 261 -1.72 -0.10 4.80
C ILE A 261 -1.98 -1.46 4.18
N THR A 262 -3.23 -1.67 3.75
CA THR A 262 -3.66 -2.89 3.06
C THR A 262 -3.91 -2.57 1.59
N PRO A 263 -2.92 -2.80 0.72
CA PRO A 263 -3.09 -2.59 -0.72
C PRO A 263 -4.11 -3.56 -1.31
N ASN A 264 -4.95 -3.06 -2.22
CA ASN A 264 -5.94 -3.88 -2.94
C ASN A 264 -5.27 -4.71 -4.04
N THR A 265 -4.59 -5.77 -3.62
CA THR A 265 -3.94 -6.74 -4.49
C THR A 265 -3.81 -8.09 -3.78
N THR A 266 -3.85 -9.16 -4.56
CA THR A 266 -3.58 -10.53 -4.08
C THR A 266 -2.15 -10.99 -4.33
N ASP A 267 -1.31 -10.13 -4.87
CA ASP A 267 0.11 -10.42 -5.07
C ASP A 267 0.84 -10.51 -3.72
N TYR A 268 1.77 -11.44 -3.62
CA TYR A 268 2.59 -11.59 -2.43
C TYR A 268 3.60 -10.45 -2.31
N GLY A 269 3.73 -9.92 -1.13
CA GLY A 269 4.71 -8.90 -0.77
C GLY A 269 4.50 -8.45 0.67
N GLY A 270 5.28 -7.51 1.10
CA GLY A 270 5.18 -6.89 2.42
C GLY A 270 6.46 -6.13 2.73
N ILE A 271 6.35 -5.05 3.44
CA ILE A 271 7.48 -4.30 3.97
C ILE A 271 7.02 -3.35 5.06
N THR A 272 7.86 -3.15 6.05
CA THR A 272 7.62 -2.14 7.08
C THR A 272 8.62 -1.00 6.94
N GLN A 273 8.10 0.22 6.88
CA GLN A 273 8.85 1.47 6.95
C GLN A 273 8.85 1.96 8.39
N MET A 274 10.02 2.20 8.98
CA MET A 274 10.17 2.63 10.37
C MET A 274 10.98 3.91 10.46
N TRP A 275 10.70 4.75 11.44
CA TRP A 275 11.45 5.98 11.75
C TRP A 275 12.14 5.86 13.11
N GLU A 276 13.26 6.57 13.28
CA GLU A 276 14.04 6.54 14.52
C GLU A 276 13.24 6.89 15.78
N ASP A 277 12.18 7.70 15.63
CA ASP A 277 11.28 8.05 16.76
C ASP A 277 10.33 6.92 17.16
N GLY A 278 10.28 5.83 16.40
CA GLY A 278 9.41 4.68 16.63
C GLY A 278 8.18 4.62 15.73
N SER A 279 7.85 5.68 14.97
CA SER A 279 6.76 5.66 13.98
C SER A 279 6.96 4.54 12.97
N ALA A 280 5.86 3.93 12.50
CA ALA A 280 5.93 2.85 11.52
C ALA A 280 4.69 2.79 10.62
N ILE A 281 4.94 2.44 9.36
CA ILE A 281 3.92 2.08 8.37
C ILE A 281 4.23 0.67 7.85
N ALA A 282 3.32 -0.27 8.07
CA ALA A 282 3.42 -1.63 7.56
C ALA A 282 2.53 -1.80 6.34
N PHE A 283 3.09 -2.14 5.19
CA PHE A 283 2.35 -2.47 3.98
C PHE A 283 2.09 -3.97 3.95
N CYS A 284 0.81 -4.35 4.04
CA CYS A 284 0.36 -5.73 4.20
C CYS A 284 -0.70 -6.08 3.14
N PRO A 285 -0.31 -6.51 1.93
CA PRO A 285 -1.23 -6.89 0.87
C PRO A 285 -2.01 -8.17 1.22
N LEU A 286 -3.08 -8.42 0.44
CA LEU A 286 -4.00 -9.54 0.64
C LEU A 286 -3.51 -10.83 -0.04
N SER A 287 -2.24 -11.16 0.06
CA SER A 287 -1.64 -12.31 -0.63
C SER A 287 -2.61 -13.50 -0.79
N GLY A 288 -2.77 -13.96 -2.03
CA GLY A 288 -3.51 -15.16 -2.38
C GLY A 288 -2.73 -16.47 -2.17
N ASP A 289 -1.52 -16.38 -1.63
CA ASP A 289 -0.68 -17.55 -1.36
C ASP A 289 -1.21 -18.39 -0.17
N ASN A 290 -0.74 -19.64 -0.13
CA ASN A 290 -1.08 -20.54 0.97
C ASN A 290 -0.26 -20.20 2.24
N TYR A 291 -0.80 -20.64 3.40
CA TYR A 291 -0.08 -20.63 4.67
C TYR A 291 1.37 -21.15 4.51
N PRO A 292 2.37 -20.49 5.08
CA PRO A 292 2.29 -19.32 5.97
C PRO A 292 2.44 -17.96 5.24
N TYR A 293 2.44 -17.91 3.91
CA TYR A 293 2.68 -16.71 3.09
C TYR A 293 1.38 -16.01 2.65
N ASP A 294 0.29 -16.32 3.33
CA ASP A 294 -1.03 -15.71 3.16
C ASP A 294 -1.08 -14.31 3.80
N ALA A 295 -2.17 -13.59 3.58
CA ALA A 295 -2.38 -12.24 4.14
C ALA A 295 -2.24 -12.21 5.68
N ARG A 296 -2.62 -13.30 6.38
CA ARG A 296 -2.44 -13.42 7.82
C ARG A 296 -0.96 -13.44 8.21
N GLY A 297 -0.14 -14.26 7.54
CA GLY A 297 1.29 -14.33 7.83
C GLY A 297 1.99 -13.01 7.59
N ILE A 298 1.60 -12.28 6.53
CA ILE A 298 2.17 -10.98 6.20
C ILE A 298 1.84 -9.94 7.28
N VAL A 299 0.56 -9.80 7.69
CA VAL A 299 0.20 -8.79 8.70
C VAL A 299 0.81 -9.10 10.06
N GLN A 300 0.97 -10.38 10.42
CA GLN A 300 1.60 -10.77 11.68
C GLN A 300 3.11 -10.51 11.68
N HIS A 301 3.79 -10.70 10.54
CA HIS A 301 5.21 -10.43 10.36
C HIS A 301 5.48 -8.92 10.28
N GLU A 302 4.88 -8.25 9.29
CA GLU A 302 5.16 -6.84 9.00
C GLU A 302 4.59 -5.91 10.08
N ALA A 303 3.29 -5.98 10.33
CA ALA A 303 2.66 -5.08 11.29
C ALA A 303 2.96 -5.50 12.73
N GLY A 304 2.76 -6.78 13.08
CA GLY A 304 2.98 -7.29 14.43
C GLY A 304 4.46 -7.39 14.80
N GLY A 305 5.27 -7.97 13.95
CA GLY A 305 6.69 -8.19 14.21
C GLY A 305 7.51 -6.90 14.09
N HIS A 306 7.60 -6.34 12.89
CA HIS A 306 8.42 -5.15 12.66
C HIS A 306 7.75 -3.86 13.16
N GLY A 307 6.52 -3.61 12.71
CA GLY A 307 5.84 -2.34 12.92
C GLY A 307 5.63 -2.02 14.40
N PHE A 308 4.99 -2.91 15.14
CA PHE A 308 4.76 -2.75 16.57
C PHE A 308 5.88 -3.34 17.44
N GLY A 309 6.23 -4.61 17.22
CA GLY A 309 7.21 -5.35 18.04
C GLY A 309 8.65 -4.83 17.93
N LYS A 310 8.98 -4.12 16.85
CA LYS A 310 10.35 -3.69 16.51
C LYS A 310 11.34 -4.86 16.47
N LEU A 311 10.85 -6.02 16.02
CA LEU A 311 11.63 -7.23 15.89
C LEU A 311 12.48 -7.21 14.62
N GLY A 312 13.59 -7.89 14.62
CA GLY A 312 14.42 -8.12 13.43
C GLY A 312 14.04 -9.43 12.73
N ASP A 313 14.36 -9.52 11.44
CA ASP A 313 14.17 -10.73 10.65
C ASP A 313 15.05 -11.88 11.13
N GLU A 314 14.47 -13.07 11.28
CA GLU A 314 15.18 -14.27 11.68
C GLU A 314 15.53 -15.18 10.48
N TYR A 315 15.06 -14.86 9.26
CA TYR A 315 15.31 -15.61 8.04
C TYR A 315 16.72 -15.37 7.47
N ILE A 316 17.13 -16.26 6.56
CA ILE A 316 18.47 -16.31 5.97
C ILE A 316 18.36 -16.26 4.44
N TYR A 317 19.15 -15.37 3.82
CA TYR A 317 19.37 -15.34 2.37
C TYR A 317 20.80 -15.71 1.98
N TYR A 318 21.76 -15.10 2.71
CA TYR A 318 23.16 -15.14 2.34
C TYR A 318 23.90 -16.21 3.15
N ASN A 319 24.57 -17.12 2.46
CA ASN A 319 25.46 -18.08 3.12
C ASN A 319 26.80 -17.43 3.47
N SER A 320 26.75 -16.42 4.31
CA SER A 320 27.90 -15.59 4.71
C SER A 320 27.81 -15.15 6.16
N PHE A 321 28.89 -14.59 6.65
CA PHE A 321 28.94 -13.88 7.94
C PHE A 321 28.40 -12.44 7.75
N ILE A 322 27.72 -11.90 8.78
CA ILE A 322 27.25 -10.52 8.77
C ILE A 322 28.44 -9.56 8.97
N ASP A 323 29.12 -9.24 7.89
CA ASP A 323 30.31 -8.36 7.90
C ASP A 323 30.21 -7.20 6.88
N ASP A 324 29.15 -7.15 6.08
CA ASP A 324 28.93 -6.03 5.20
C ASP A 324 28.57 -4.76 6.00
N CYS A 325 29.09 -3.63 5.54
CA CYS A 325 28.93 -2.35 6.23
C CYS A 325 27.46 -1.92 6.34
N LEU A 326 26.61 -2.33 5.40
CA LEU A 326 25.21 -1.94 5.35
C LEU A 326 24.37 -2.75 6.34
N CYS A 327 24.40 -4.08 6.25
CA CYS A 327 23.57 -4.94 7.11
C CYS A 327 24.01 -4.85 8.58
N LEU A 328 25.30 -4.95 8.86
CA LEU A 328 25.82 -4.80 10.23
C LEU A 328 25.58 -3.39 10.78
N GLY A 329 25.71 -2.37 9.94
CA GLY A 329 25.43 -0.98 10.31
C GLY A 329 23.97 -0.79 10.68
N THR A 330 23.04 -1.27 9.86
CA THR A 330 21.59 -1.24 10.12
C THR A 330 21.21 -2.02 11.37
N PHE A 331 21.79 -3.21 11.57
CA PHE A 331 21.58 -3.99 12.78
C PHE A 331 21.98 -3.22 14.04
N LYS A 332 23.22 -2.68 14.06
CA LYS A 332 23.74 -1.90 15.19
C LYS A 332 22.91 -0.64 15.46
N TRP A 333 22.45 -0.01 14.41
CA TRP A 333 21.56 1.15 14.51
C TRP A 333 20.23 0.79 15.16
N GLY A 334 19.55 -0.26 14.69
CA GLY A 334 18.33 -0.74 15.33
C GLY A 334 18.54 -1.13 16.80
N LYS A 335 19.65 -1.82 17.12
CA LYS A 335 19.99 -2.13 18.53
C LYS A 335 20.19 -0.86 19.39
N ALA A 336 20.79 0.19 18.84
CA ALA A 336 20.97 1.45 19.53
C ALA A 336 19.64 2.18 19.81
N LEU A 337 18.60 1.92 18.99
CA LEU A 337 17.23 2.39 19.21
C LEU A 337 16.43 1.51 20.19
N GLY A 338 17.01 0.45 20.74
CA GLY A 338 16.31 -0.51 21.61
C GLY A 338 15.41 -1.48 20.84
N TRP A 339 15.69 -1.71 19.55
CA TRP A 339 14.98 -2.65 18.70
C TRP A 339 15.73 -3.99 18.55
N TYR A 340 15.11 -4.96 17.87
CA TYR A 340 15.71 -6.26 17.54
C TYR A 340 16.10 -7.10 18.77
N GLU A 341 15.28 -7.04 19.85
CA GLU A 341 15.53 -7.83 21.06
C GLU A 341 15.55 -9.36 20.78
N ASN A 342 14.89 -9.80 19.72
CA ASN A 342 14.87 -11.19 19.26
C ASN A 342 16.19 -11.65 18.60
N LEU A 343 17.16 -10.76 18.37
CA LEU A 343 18.43 -11.07 17.72
C LEU A 343 19.64 -10.61 18.53
N SER A 344 20.78 -11.29 18.35
CA SER A 344 22.06 -10.99 19.00
C SER A 344 23.23 -11.14 18.04
N LEU A 345 24.30 -10.34 18.22
CA LEU A 345 25.58 -10.53 17.53
C LEU A 345 26.53 -11.47 18.32
N THR A 346 26.11 -12.00 19.45
CA THR A 346 26.87 -12.99 20.23
C THR A 346 26.03 -14.22 20.50
N GLY A 347 26.64 -15.40 20.40
CA GLY A 347 26.04 -16.68 20.80
C GLY A 347 26.40 -17.09 22.23
N LYS A 348 26.89 -16.18 23.05
CA LYS A 348 27.23 -16.50 24.44
C LYS A 348 25.99 -16.52 25.32
N MET A 349 25.73 -17.64 25.96
CA MET A 349 24.51 -17.94 26.68
C MET A 349 24.10 -16.90 27.72
N HIS A 350 25.04 -16.23 28.38
CA HIS A 350 24.79 -15.21 29.40
C HIS A 350 24.72 -13.77 28.82
N GLU A 351 25.01 -13.59 27.53
CA GLU A 351 25.06 -12.26 26.89
C GLU A 351 23.87 -12.04 25.91
N VAL A 352 23.14 -13.10 25.53
CA VAL A 352 21.98 -12.98 24.64
C VAL A 352 20.80 -12.33 25.37
N PRO A 353 19.97 -11.51 24.71
CA PRO A 353 18.80 -10.87 25.32
C PRO A 353 17.82 -11.82 25.99
N TRP A 354 17.76 -13.05 25.52
CA TRP A 354 16.87 -14.13 26.02
C TRP A 354 17.55 -15.09 27.02
N ALA A 355 18.69 -14.72 27.64
CA ALA A 355 19.38 -15.57 28.59
C ALA A 355 18.49 -16.06 29.74
N HIS A 356 17.60 -15.22 30.23
CA HIS A 356 16.66 -15.55 31.30
C HIS A 356 15.67 -16.65 30.92
N PHE A 357 15.31 -16.80 29.64
CA PHE A 357 14.48 -17.92 29.17
C PHE A 357 15.26 -19.22 29.04
N ILE A 358 16.56 -19.18 28.69
CA ILE A 358 17.41 -20.37 28.61
C ILE A 358 17.53 -21.07 29.97
N PHE A 359 17.58 -20.29 31.06
CA PHE A 359 17.69 -20.79 32.42
C PHE A 359 16.34 -21.02 33.13
N ASP A 360 15.23 -20.85 32.43
CA ASP A 360 13.88 -21.06 32.93
C ASP A 360 13.33 -22.40 32.42
N ASP A 361 13.08 -23.33 33.32
CA ASP A 361 12.60 -24.68 32.98
C ASP A 361 11.29 -24.68 32.16
N ARG A 362 10.50 -23.59 32.25
CA ARG A 362 9.26 -23.43 31.50
C ARG A 362 9.48 -23.21 30.00
N TYR A 363 10.69 -22.81 29.61
CA TYR A 363 11.04 -22.45 28.22
C TYR A 363 12.16 -23.30 27.64
N SER A 364 12.83 -24.12 28.45
CA SER A 364 14.01 -24.92 28.07
C SER A 364 13.75 -25.95 26.96
N ASP A 365 12.48 -26.23 26.64
CA ASP A 365 12.08 -27.12 25.56
C ASP A 365 12.14 -26.47 24.17
N VAL A 366 12.17 -25.15 24.06
CA VAL A 366 12.13 -24.41 22.80
C VAL A 366 13.22 -23.34 22.67
N VAL A 367 13.61 -22.71 23.76
CA VAL A 367 14.59 -21.61 23.77
C VAL A 367 16.01 -22.13 23.89
N ASP A 368 16.87 -21.76 22.96
CA ASP A 368 18.29 -22.06 22.93
C ASP A 368 19.03 -20.95 22.16
N ILE A 369 20.15 -21.23 21.56
CA ILE A 369 20.93 -20.32 20.73
C ILE A 369 21.09 -20.94 19.35
N TYR A 370 20.45 -20.32 18.36
CA TYR A 370 20.52 -20.73 16.97
C TYR A 370 21.26 -19.69 16.14
N GLU A 371 22.35 -20.09 15.50
CA GLU A 371 23.06 -19.17 14.59
C GLU A 371 22.29 -19.02 13.28
N GLY A 372 22.26 -17.79 12.78
CA GLY A 372 21.55 -17.35 11.58
C GLY A 372 20.39 -16.40 11.92
N GLY A 373 20.26 -15.39 11.10
CA GLY A 373 19.26 -14.33 11.19
C GLY A 373 19.75 -13.06 10.50
N PHE A 374 18.91 -12.05 10.44
CA PHE A 374 19.18 -10.79 9.76
C PHE A 374 19.79 -11.02 8.37
N THR A 375 19.16 -11.93 7.62
CA THR A 375 19.54 -12.38 6.27
C THR A 375 20.82 -13.21 6.13
N HIS A 376 21.60 -13.43 7.17
CA HIS A 376 22.90 -14.10 7.14
C HIS A 376 22.93 -15.42 7.90
N THR A 377 23.70 -16.39 7.41
CA THR A 377 23.86 -17.70 8.08
C THR A 377 24.72 -17.66 9.32
N ARG A 378 25.62 -16.65 9.45
CA ARG A 378 26.62 -16.58 10.53
C ARG A 378 26.75 -15.18 11.10
N GLY A 379 27.10 -15.13 12.40
CA GLY A 379 27.37 -13.89 13.13
C GLY A 379 26.14 -13.20 13.70
N VAL A 380 24.95 -13.72 13.48
CA VAL A 380 23.68 -13.33 14.11
C VAL A 380 23.05 -14.55 14.75
N PHE A 381 22.45 -14.37 15.91
CA PHE A 381 21.85 -15.45 16.68
C PHE A 381 20.39 -15.10 17.03
N ARG A 382 19.54 -16.13 17.11
CA ARG A 382 18.12 -16.08 17.49
C ARG A 382 17.81 -17.10 18.58
N SER A 383 16.69 -16.94 19.26
CA SER A 383 16.33 -17.74 20.44
C SER A 383 15.68 -19.08 20.13
N GLU A 384 15.02 -19.20 18.98
CA GLU A 384 14.26 -20.39 18.61
C GLU A 384 14.48 -20.76 17.14
N GLN A 385 14.22 -22.01 16.79
CA GLN A 385 14.48 -22.51 15.46
C GLN A 385 13.56 -21.86 14.41
N ASN A 386 12.28 -21.73 14.74
CA ASN A 386 11.26 -21.18 13.86
C ASN A 386 10.37 -20.17 14.60
N SER A 387 9.96 -19.13 13.89
CA SER A 387 9.04 -18.11 14.39
C SER A 387 8.35 -17.36 13.24
N CYS A 388 7.42 -16.48 13.56
CA CYS A 388 6.81 -15.55 12.60
C CYS A 388 7.90 -14.72 11.88
N MET A 389 8.93 -14.29 12.59
CA MET A 389 10.02 -13.47 12.02
C MET A 389 11.01 -14.27 11.16
N ASN A 390 10.85 -15.58 11.12
CA ASN A 390 11.65 -16.46 10.25
C ASN A 390 10.89 -16.90 8.99
N ASN A 391 9.63 -17.29 9.12
CA ASN A 391 8.88 -17.89 8.01
C ASN A 391 7.37 -17.67 8.05
N ASN A 392 6.90 -16.58 8.64
CA ASN A 392 5.50 -16.14 8.71
C ASN A 392 4.53 -17.12 9.40
N ILE A 393 5.03 -18.12 10.14
CA ILE A 393 4.15 -18.99 10.92
C ILE A 393 3.45 -18.22 12.04
N GLN A 394 2.27 -18.67 12.45
CA GLN A 394 1.48 -18.01 13.49
C GLN A 394 2.03 -18.26 14.90
N TYR A 395 3.30 -17.88 15.12
CA TYR A 395 4.01 -18.08 16.36
C TYR A 395 5.17 -17.09 16.51
N HIS A 396 5.16 -16.23 17.51
CA HIS A 396 6.32 -15.44 17.92
C HIS A 396 7.16 -16.21 18.95
N SER A 397 8.50 -16.12 18.85
CA SER A 397 9.41 -16.69 19.85
C SER A 397 9.18 -16.07 21.25
N ALA A 398 9.62 -16.75 22.30
CA ALA A 398 9.43 -16.29 23.69
C ALA A 398 9.95 -14.86 23.90
N ILE A 399 11.16 -14.58 23.44
CA ILE A 399 11.74 -13.20 23.52
C ILE A 399 10.95 -12.20 22.69
N SER A 400 10.44 -12.61 21.52
CA SER A 400 9.61 -11.75 20.67
C SER A 400 8.30 -11.40 21.38
N ARG A 401 7.62 -12.38 22.01
CA ARG A 401 6.41 -12.14 22.79
C ARG A 401 6.69 -11.24 23.99
N GLU A 402 7.80 -11.43 24.70
CA GLU A 402 8.20 -10.57 25.80
C GLU A 402 8.45 -9.12 25.35
N ALA A 403 9.19 -8.93 24.26
CA ALA A 403 9.47 -7.60 23.69
C ALA A 403 8.17 -6.87 23.29
N ILE A 404 7.23 -7.59 22.67
CA ILE A 404 5.91 -7.05 22.34
C ILE A 404 5.13 -6.65 23.61
N VAL A 405 5.09 -7.52 24.63
CA VAL A 405 4.36 -7.22 25.88
C VAL A 405 4.99 -6.06 26.65
N LYS A 406 6.32 -5.98 26.71
CA LYS A 406 7.01 -4.80 27.28
C LYS A 406 6.56 -3.50 26.61
N ARG A 407 6.42 -3.52 25.28
CA ARG A 407 5.97 -2.35 24.52
C ARG A 407 4.49 -2.05 24.74
N ILE A 408 3.63 -3.06 24.79
CA ILE A 408 2.22 -2.89 25.15
C ILE A 408 2.08 -2.23 26.52
N MET A 409 2.77 -2.75 27.53
CA MET A 409 2.74 -2.16 28.89
C MET A 409 3.21 -0.72 28.89
N LEU A 410 4.36 -0.45 28.21
CA LEU A 410 4.89 0.91 28.11
C LEU A 410 3.88 1.88 27.48
N TYR A 411 3.27 1.51 26.36
CA TYR A 411 2.37 2.38 25.61
C TYR A 411 0.98 2.50 26.28
N ALA A 412 0.56 1.48 27.01
CA ALA A 412 -0.65 1.51 27.82
C ALA A 412 -0.50 2.27 29.15
N GLY A 413 0.69 2.73 29.49
CA GLY A 413 0.97 3.38 30.78
C GLY A 413 1.03 2.41 31.96
N GLU A 414 1.27 1.13 31.69
CA GLU A 414 1.29 0.05 32.68
C GLU A 414 2.74 -0.37 33.01
N THR A 415 2.92 -1.01 34.15
CA THR A 415 4.24 -1.52 34.56
C THR A 415 4.43 -2.96 34.09
N TYR A 416 5.51 -3.22 33.32
CA TYR A 416 5.87 -4.56 32.97
C TYR A 416 6.41 -5.36 34.17
N SER A 417 6.00 -6.63 34.28
CA SER A 417 6.54 -7.62 35.22
C SER A 417 6.78 -8.94 34.50
N PHE A 418 7.97 -9.54 34.68
CA PHE A 418 8.28 -10.84 34.09
C PHE A 418 7.37 -11.95 34.63
N ASP A 419 7.07 -11.93 35.94
CA ASP A 419 6.19 -12.93 36.55
C ASP A 419 4.77 -12.87 35.96
N GLU A 420 4.22 -11.67 35.77
CA GLU A 420 2.90 -11.50 35.13
C GLU A 420 2.97 -11.85 33.64
N PHE A 421 4.06 -11.54 32.95
CA PHE A 421 4.26 -11.97 31.57
C PHE A 421 4.19 -13.49 31.47
N VAL A 422 4.98 -14.22 32.26
CA VAL A 422 5.04 -15.68 32.24
C VAL A 422 3.70 -16.33 32.60
N LYS A 423 2.99 -15.75 33.57
CA LYS A 423 1.66 -16.23 33.97
C LYS A 423 0.64 -16.13 32.83
N ASN A 424 0.75 -15.11 32.00
CA ASN A 424 -0.16 -14.83 30.89
C ASN A 424 0.37 -15.30 29.53
N ASP A 425 1.64 -15.75 29.45
CA ASP A 425 2.26 -16.16 28.19
C ASP A 425 1.62 -17.43 27.62
N LYS A 426 0.95 -17.24 26.49
CA LYS A 426 0.38 -18.36 25.71
C LYS A 426 1.24 -18.55 24.48
N ARG A 427 1.78 -19.72 24.34
CA ARG A 427 2.65 -20.09 23.20
C ARG A 427 1.88 -20.30 21.88
N GLY A 428 0.58 -19.96 21.82
CA GLY A 428 -0.28 -20.31 20.70
C GLY A 428 -0.89 -21.70 20.82
N SER A 429 -1.53 -22.20 19.75
CA SER A 429 -2.05 -23.57 19.78
C SER A 429 -0.90 -24.55 19.93
N ASP A 430 -0.97 -25.45 20.92
CA ASP A 430 0.03 -26.46 21.26
C ASP A 430 0.49 -27.34 20.07
N ASN A 431 -0.29 -27.36 19.01
CA ASN A 431 -0.01 -28.11 17.80
C ASN A 431 1.00 -27.44 16.86
N LEU A 432 1.15 -26.09 16.90
CA LEU A 432 2.04 -25.40 15.98
C LEU A 432 3.53 -25.52 16.38
N SER A 433 3.85 -25.49 17.66
CA SER A 433 5.23 -25.66 18.14
C SER A 433 5.80 -27.04 17.91
N ARG A 434 4.95 -28.09 17.91
CA ARG A 434 5.36 -29.45 17.58
C ARG A 434 5.37 -29.75 16.09
N SER A 435 4.39 -29.24 15.34
CA SER A 435 4.33 -29.41 13.88
C SER A 435 5.40 -28.62 13.15
N THR A 436 5.84 -27.47 13.67
CA THR A 436 6.90 -26.67 13.07
C THR A 436 8.30 -27.25 13.27
N ARG A 437 8.52 -28.14 14.25
CA ARG A 437 9.77 -28.92 14.36
C ARG A 437 9.96 -29.89 13.20
N ASP A 438 8.87 -30.41 12.64
CA ASP A 438 8.87 -31.38 11.54
C ASP A 438 8.62 -30.70 10.16
N MET A 439 8.20 -29.47 10.13
CA MET A 439 8.07 -28.70 8.90
C MET A 439 9.39 -28.00 8.60
N ASP A 440 10.19 -28.60 7.74
CA ASP A 440 11.33 -27.94 7.10
C ASP A 440 10.79 -26.91 6.09
N PHE A 441 10.30 -25.79 6.60
CA PHE A 441 9.97 -24.64 5.74
C PHE A 441 11.23 -24.02 5.13
N GLY A 442 12.37 -24.65 5.34
CA GLY A 442 13.68 -24.18 4.94
C GLY A 442 13.93 -22.77 5.45
N THR A 443 15.10 -22.51 5.95
CA THR A 443 15.52 -21.15 6.37
C THR A 443 15.62 -20.16 5.22
N LYS A 444 15.11 -20.51 4.02
CA LYS A 444 15.08 -19.63 2.85
C LYS A 444 13.77 -18.88 2.82
N ALA A 445 13.86 -17.59 3.04
CA ALA A 445 12.76 -16.71 2.73
C ALA A 445 12.29 -16.90 1.28
N ARG A 446 10.99 -16.76 1.07
CA ARG A 446 10.40 -16.83 -0.26
C ARG A 446 10.66 -15.54 -1.00
N GLY A 447 11.42 -15.59 -2.08
CA GLY A 447 11.72 -14.42 -2.90
C GLY A 447 12.69 -13.44 -2.22
N ASN A 448 12.80 -12.25 -2.75
CA ASN A 448 13.64 -11.19 -2.23
C ASN A 448 12.88 -10.38 -1.16
N GLN A 449 12.62 -10.96 0.01
CA GLN A 449 12.12 -10.17 1.14
C GLN A 449 13.22 -9.21 1.58
N TYR A 450 12.83 -7.97 1.86
CA TYR A 450 13.75 -6.96 2.36
C TYR A 450 13.52 -6.76 3.85
N PRO A 451 14.59 -6.61 4.64
CA PRO A 451 14.45 -6.17 6.01
C PRO A 451 13.75 -4.79 6.05
N PRO A 452 13.08 -4.47 7.16
CA PRO A 452 12.40 -3.20 7.32
C PRO A 452 13.35 -2.03 7.11
N VAL A 453 12.86 -0.98 6.47
CA VAL A 453 13.64 0.22 6.21
C VAL A 453 13.57 1.16 7.41
N ILE A 454 14.72 1.65 7.88
CA ILE A 454 14.81 2.64 8.96
C ILE A 454 15.09 4.01 8.36
N HIS A 455 14.19 4.95 8.59
CA HIS A 455 14.32 6.35 8.20
C HIS A 455 14.89 7.18 9.35
N LYS A 456 15.78 8.14 9.04
CA LYS A 456 16.37 9.03 10.02
C LYS A 456 15.37 10.06 10.55
N GLY A 457 15.38 10.27 11.84
CA GLY A 457 14.58 11.27 12.53
C GLY A 457 13.10 10.88 12.62
N ARG A 458 12.24 11.89 12.52
CA ARG A 458 10.78 11.78 12.56
C ARG A 458 10.18 11.84 11.16
N PRO A 459 8.92 11.42 10.99
CA PRO A 459 8.16 11.73 9.78
C PRO A 459 8.23 13.21 9.42
N SER A 460 8.31 13.53 8.11
CA SER A 460 8.54 14.92 7.65
C SER A 460 7.40 15.86 8.01
N ILE A 461 6.18 15.37 8.14
CA ILE A 461 5.02 16.17 8.60
C ILE A 461 5.16 16.68 10.05
N LEU A 462 6.08 16.12 10.84
CA LEU A 462 6.36 16.51 12.23
C LEU A 462 7.61 17.40 12.37
N LYS A 463 8.20 17.84 11.26
CA LYS A 463 9.34 18.76 11.20
C LYS A 463 8.87 20.18 11.03
#